data_ca5e389a745d099cceffe5544a5d43ba
#
_entry.id   ca5e389a745d099cceffe5544a5d43ba
#
_cell.length_a   1.000
_cell.length_b   1.000
_cell.length_c   1.000
_cell.angle_alpha   90.00
_cell.angle_beta   90.00
_cell.angle_gamma   90.00
#
_symmetry.space_group_name_H-M   'P 1'
#
loop_
_entity.id
_entity.type
_entity.pdbx_description
1 polymer ?
#
loop_
_entity_poly.entity_id
_entity_poly.type
_entity_poly.pdbx_seq_one_letter_code
_entity_poly.pdbx_strand_id
1 'polypeptide(L)'
;MIRQRLFMGSALVATLAIGIVLGMFVTSNTVEAQPTTTFDGSAALMFHFVKPGATTDYEAVMQKLGEALNDAGNTEQSSGWKVYRAGADFTGQGAVPYVWAIDPVVSGANYAAATIINDFVEQDEMQQIFESYNAAFTDGQVKQLPVNLELVADF
;
A
#
# COMPACT_ATOMS: atom_id res chain seq x y z
N MET A 1 -18.78 -56.24 1.94
CA MET A 1 -19.58 -55.04 1.57
C MET A 1 -19.33 -53.81 2.47
N ILE A 2 -19.01 -53.95 3.74
CA ILE A 2 -18.81 -52.79 4.67
C ILE A 2 -17.53 -51.99 4.37
N ARG A 3 -16.45 -52.63 3.94
CA ARG A 3 -15.18 -51.93 3.65
C ARG A 3 -15.24 -50.99 2.43
N GLN A 4 -16.01 -51.33 1.40
CA GLN A 4 -16.16 -50.49 0.21
C GLN A 4 -16.94 -49.18 0.51
N ARG A 5 -17.89 -49.23 1.46
CA ARG A 5 -18.67 -48.03 1.83
C ARG A 5 -17.86 -47.05 2.66
N LEU A 6 -16.89 -47.51 3.45
CA LEU A 6 -15.97 -46.62 4.20
C LEU A 6 -15.00 -45.85 3.28
N PHE A 7 -14.53 -46.51 2.22
CA PHE A 7 -13.64 -45.82 1.25
C PHE A 7 -14.36 -44.79 0.39
N MET A 8 -15.63 -45.02 0.06
CA MET A 8 -16.44 -44.04 -0.66
C MET A 8 -16.73 -42.79 0.20
N GLY A 9 -17.01 -42.98 1.51
CA GLY A 9 -17.27 -41.86 2.41
C GLY A 9 -16.03 -40.95 2.61
N SER A 10 -14.87 -41.58 2.78
CA SER A 10 -13.63 -40.82 2.98
C SER A 10 -13.16 -40.07 1.70
N ALA A 11 -13.38 -40.65 0.52
CA ALA A 11 -13.09 -39.97 -0.75
C ALA A 11 -14.02 -38.77 -0.96
N LEU A 12 -15.28 -38.87 -0.58
CA LEU A 12 -16.26 -37.79 -0.74
C LEU A 12 -15.97 -36.60 0.22
N VAL A 13 -15.55 -36.92 1.46
CA VAL A 13 -15.13 -35.87 2.42
C VAL A 13 -13.83 -35.19 1.98
N ALA A 14 -12.86 -35.95 1.47
CA ALA A 14 -11.62 -35.38 0.95
C ALA A 14 -11.85 -34.46 -0.26
N THR A 15 -12.75 -34.88 -1.18
CA THR A 15 -13.12 -34.09 -2.34
C THR A 15 -13.85 -32.80 -1.94
N LEU A 16 -14.71 -32.87 -0.91
CA LEU A 16 -15.41 -31.70 -0.39
C LEU A 16 -14.44 -30.72 0.27
N ALA A 17 -13.48 -31.22 1.06
CA ALA A 17 -12.47 -30.38 1.71
C ALA A 17 -11.56 -29.68 0.69
N ILE A 18 -11.13 -30.37 -0.36
CA ILE A 18 -10.35 -29.79 -1.45
C ILE A 18 -11.20 -28.76 -2.22
N GLY A 19 -12.48 -29.05 -2.46
CA GLY A 19 -13.39 -28.12 -3.11
C GLY A 19 -13.60 -26.82 -2.32
N ILE A 20 -13.69 -26.92 -0.99
CA ILE A 20 -13.82 -25.73 -0.11
C ILE A 20 -12.53 -24.91 -0.14
N VAL A 21 -11.35 -25.54 -0.06
CA VAL A 21 -10.06 -24.86 -0.12
C VAL A 21 -9.85 -24.17 -1.47
N LEU A 22 -10.12 -24.86 -2.58
CA LEU A 22 -10.08 -24.29 -3.92
C LEU A 22 -11.15 -23.20 -4.11
N GLY A 23 -12.34 -23.40 -3.54
CA GLY A 23 -13.41 -22.40 -3.55
C GLY A 23 -13.02 -21.13 -2.79
N MET A 24 -12.30 -21.21 -1.67
CA MET A 24 -11.79 -20.06 -0.96
C MET A 24 -10.71 -19.30 -1.76
N PHE A 25 -9.86 -20.01 -2.50
CA PHE A 25 -8.89 -19.36 -3.39
C PHE A 25 -9.53 -18.70 -4.62
N VAL A 26 -10.65 -19.24 -5.12
CA VAL A 26 -11.37 -18.67 -6.28
C VAL A 26 -12.32 -17.54 -5.85
N THR A 27 -12.86 -17.60 -4.62
CA THR A 27 -13.75 -16.54 -4.11
C THR A 27 -13.01 -15.39 -3.44
N SER A 28 -11.71 -15.53 -3.18
CA SER A 28 -10.87 -14.42 -2.70
C SER A 28 -10.45 -13.44 -3.81
N ASN A 29 -10.88 -13.64 -5.04
CA ASN A 29 -10.96 -12.58 -6.04
C ASN A 29 -12.23 -11.71 -5.85
N THR A 30 -12.57 -11.39 -4.62
CA THR A 30 -13.26 -10.12 -4.38
C THR A 30 -12.28 -9.06 -4.86
N VAL A 31 -12.65 -8.32 -5.86
CA VAL A 31 -11.99 -7.05 -6.19
C VAL A 31 -12.09 -6.25 -4.91
N GLU A 32 -11.08 -6.37 -4.03
CA GLU A 32 -10.96 -5.45 -2.92
C GLU A 32 -10.92 -4.07 -3.55
N ALA A 33 -11.86 -3.22 -3.13
CA ALA A 33 -11.85 -1.84 -3.58
C ALA A 33 -10.44 -1.30 -3.35
N GLN A 34 -9.81 -0.78 -4.39
CA GLN A 34 -8.46 -0.27 -4.30
C GLN A 34 -8.40 0.72 -3.13
N PRO A 35 -7.35 0.68 -2.30
CA PRO A 35 -7.26 1.57 -1.15
C PRO A 35 -7.32 3.02 -1.62
N THR A 36 -8.13 3.81 -0.94
CA THR A 36 -8.19 5.25 -1.14
C THR A 36 -7.66 5.95 0.09
N THR A 37 -6.83 6.96 -0.13
CA THR A 37 -6.34 7.87 0.92
C THR A 37 -6.64 9.29 0.47
N THR A 38 -7.56 9.95 1.17
CA THR A 38 -7.93 11.34 0.91
C THR A 38 -7.61 12.20 2.13
N PHE A 39 -7.36 13.47 1.89
CA PHE A 39 -7.12 14.46 2.94
C PHE A 39 -8.16 15.57 2.86
N ASP A 40 -8.63 16.04 4.02
CA ASP A 40 -9.66 17.08 4.13
C ASP A 40 -9.06 18.46 4.51
N GLY A 41 -7.76 18.50 4.87
CA GLY A 41 -7.04 19.74 5.21
C GLY A 41 -6.59 20.52 3.99
N SER A 42 -6.11 21.74 4.19
CA SER A 42 -5.42 22.52 3.15
C SER A 42 -4.05 21.95 2.80
N ALA A 43 -3.41 21.32 3.77
CA ALA A 43 -2.18 20.56 3.63
C ALA A 43 -2.24 19.26 4.45
N ALA A 44 -1.32 18.36 4.21
CA ALA A 44 -1.24 17.09 4.94
C ALA A 44 0.19 16.60 5.07
N LEU A 45 0.42 15.77 6.11
CA LEU A 45 1.63 14.98 6.24
C LEU A 45 1.24 13.49 6.31
N MET A 46 2.10 12.64 5.74
CA MET A 46 2.01 11.21 5.98
C MET A 46 3.40 10.70 6.37
N PHE A 47 3.49 10.11 7.54
CA PHE A 47 4.74 9.52 8.03
C PHE A 47 4.78 8.06 7.66
N HIS A 48 5.91 7.62 7.13
CA HIS A 48 6.21 6.22 6.84
C HIS A 48 7.41 5.78 7.67
N PHE A 49 7.34 4.59 8.26
CA PHE A 49 8.39 4.04 9.10
C PHE A 49 9.01 2.82 8.41
N VAL A 50 10.13 3.05 7.73
CA VAL A 50 10.79 2.11 6.83
C VAL A 50 11.93 1.39 7.54
N LYS A 51 12.09 0.09 7.31
CA LYS A 51 13.25 -0.68 7.78
C LYS A 51 14.55 -0.09 7.23
N PRO A 52 15.63 0.03 8.00
CA PRO A 52 16.89 0.59 7.51
C PRO A 52 17.46 -0.13 6.27
N GLY A 53 17.25 -1.45 6.18
CA GLY A 53 17.70 -2.26 5.04
C GLY A 53 16.81 -2.19 3.80
N ALA A 54 15.65 -1.52 3.86
CA ALA A 54 14.67 -1.44 2.77
C ALA A 54 14.48 -0.01 2.22
N THR A 55 15.36 0.91 2.58
CA THR A 55 15.26 2.32 2.14
C THR A 55 15.39 2.45 0.63
N THR A 56 16.28 1.70 0.00
CA THR A 56 16.47 1.71 -1.46
C THR A 56 15.21 1.24 -2.19
N ASP A 57 14.59 0.16 -1.72
CA ASP A 57 13.39 -0.39 -2.33
C ASP A 57 12.21 0.58 -2.16
N TYR A 58 12.06 1.17 -0.98
CA TYR A 58 11.06 2.19 -0.72
C TYR A 58 11.25 3.43 -1.61
N GLU A 59 12.48 3.93 -1.75
CA GLU A 59 12.79 5.09 -2.59
C GLU A 59 12.54 4.80 -4.08
N ALA A 60 12.81 3.57 -4.55
CA ALA A 60 12.47 3.15 -5.91
C ALA A 60 10.94 3.17 -6.15
N VAL A 61 10.13 2.73 -5.18
CA VAL A 61 8.67 2.82 -5.26
C VAL A 61 8.21 4.30 -5.29
N MET A 62 8.86 5.18 -4.52
CA MET A 62 8.51 6.62 -4.54
C MET A 62 8.88 7.28 -5.87
N GLN A 63 9.95 6.87 -6.53
CA GLN A 63 10.27 7.32 -7.89
C GLN A 63 9.20 6.87 -8.89
N LYS A 64 8.77 5.62 -8.81
CA LYS A 64 7.71 5.08 -9.66
C LYS A 64 6.38 5.81 -9.44
N LEU A 65 6.06 6.17 -8.19
CA LEU A 65 4.89 6.98 -7.87
C LEU A 65 4.96 8.37 -8.54
N GLY A 66 6.13 9.01 -8.54
CA GLY A 66 6.34 10.29 -9.22
C GLY A 66 6.16 10.19 -10.74
N GLU A 67 6.67 9.11 -11.35
CA GLU A 67 6.45 8.82 -12.77
C GLU A 67 4.96 8.65 -13.08
N ALA A 68 4.25 7.84 -12.29
CA ALA A 68 2.82 7.58 -12.46
C ALA A 68 1.97 8.86 -12.35
N LEU A 69 2.26 9.72 -11.38
CA LEU A 69 1.56 10.99 -11.21
C LEU A 69 1.77 11.95 -12.41
N ASN A 70 2.99 11.99 -12.94
CA ASN A 70 3.30 12.84 -14.09
C ASN A 70 2.70 12.33 -15.39
N ASP A 71 2.71 11.00 -15.61
CA ASP A 71 2.15 10.37 -16.80
C ASP A 71 0.63 10.48 -16.85
N ALA A 72 -0.05 10.31 -15.71
CA ALA A 72 -1.49 10.48 -15.58
C ALA A 72 -1.97 11.94 -15.76
N GLY A 73 -1.06 12.90 -15.93
CA GLY A 73 -1.40 14.31 -16.05
C GLY A 73 -1.85 14.96 -14.73
N ASN A 74 -1.62 14.30 -13.59
CA ASN A 74 -1.96 14.79 -12.25
C ASN A 74 -0.93 15.79 -11.73
N THR A 75 -0.58 16.77 -12.58
CA THR A 75 0.50 17.75 -12.30
C THR A 75 0.20 18.64 -11.09
N GLU A 76 -1.05 18.94 -10.82
CA GLU A 76 -1.45 19.71 -9.62
C GLU A 76 -1.15 18.89 -8.36
N GLN A 77 -1.53 17.63 -8.32
CA GLN A 77 -1.25 16.74 -7.20
C GLN A 77 0.25 16.49 -7.03
N SER A 78 0.99 16.23 -8.12
CA SER A 78 2.43 15.98 -8.07
C SER A 78 3.23 17.19 -7.64
N SER A 79 2.82 18.39 -8.03
CA SER A 79 3.53 19.64 -7.66
C SER A 79 3.47 19.94 -6.16
N GLY A 80 2.35 19.60 -5.51
CA GLY A 80 2.15 19.77 -4.07
C GLY A 80 2.70 18.63 -3.23
N TRP A 81 3.14 17.51 -3.82
CA TRP A 81 3.54 16.31 -3.09
C TRP A 81 5.05 16.09 -3.10
N LYS A 82 5.66 16.10 -1.94
CA LYS A 82 7.10 15.89 -1.76
C LYS A 82 7.36 14.79 -0.76
N VAL A 83 8.38 13.99 -1.00
CA VAL A 83 8.82 12.91 -0.10
C VAL A 83 10.19 13.28 0.48
N TYR A 84 10.26 13.33 1.81
CA TYR A 84 11.48 13.62 2.55
C TYR A 84 11.90 12.42 3.38
N ARG A 85 13.20 12.16 3.45
CA ARG A 85 13.80 11.25 4.40
C ARG A 85 14.24 12.04 5.62
N ALA A 86 13.83 11.62 6.81
CA ALA A 86 14.27 12.24 8.05
C ALA A 86 15.74 11.90 8.33
N GLY A 87 16.48 12.87 8.85
CA GLY A 87 17.91 12.71 9.17
C GLY A 87 18.19 11.86 10.40
N ALA A 88 17.17 11.55 11.21
CA ALA A 88 17.29 10.74 12.41
C ALA A 88 15.99 9.99 12.70
N ASP A 89 16.10 8.84 13.36
CA ASP A 89 14.96 8.12 13.93
C ASP A 89 14.45 8.85 15.17
N PHE A 90 13.41 9.68 14.99
CA PHE A 90 12.75 10.37 16.08
C PHE A 90 11.74 9.50 16.84
N THR A 91 11.51 8.26 16.37
CA THR A 91 10.58 7.32 17.01
C THR A 91 11.27 6.45 18.05
N GLY A 92 12.59 6.30 17.97
CA GLY A 92 13.37 5.40 18.82
C GLY A 92 13.11 3.91 18.55
N GLN A 93 12.51 3.59 17.41
CA GLN A 93 12.09 2.23 17.04
C GLN A 93 13.03 1.55 16.04
N GLY A 94 14.14 2.19 15.71
CA GLY A 94 15.11 1.67 14.74
C GLY A 94 14.64 1.77 13.29
N ALA A 95 13.63 2.60 13.03
CA ALA A 95 13.11 2.86 11.68
C ALA A 95 13.82 4.05 11.03
N VAL A 96 13.74 4.13 9.71
CA VAL A 96 14.05 5.34 8.94
C VAL A 96 12.74 6.02 8.59
N PRO A 97 12.40 7.16 9.20
CA PRO A 97 11.16 7.85 8.89
C PRO A 97 11.25 8.57 7.54
N TYR A 98 10.19 8.44 6.75
CA TYR A 98 9.93 9.28 5.58
C TYR A 98 8.69 10.11 5.83
N VAL A 99 8.66 11.31 5.30
CA VAL A 99 7.54 12.24 5.42
C VAL A 99 7.08 12.63 4.03
N TRP A 100 5.85 12.31 3.72
CA TRP A 100 5.15 12.92 2.59
C TRP A 100 4.60 14.26 3.06
N ALA A 101 5.06 15.32 2.45
CA ALA A 101 4.51 16.65 2.64
C ALA A 101 3.64 16.97 1.42
N ILE A 102 2.37 17.22 1.67
CA ILE A 102 1.36 17.49 0.65
C ILE A 102 0.82 18.87 0.92
N ASP A 103 1.18 19.83 0.07
CA ASP A 103 0.78 21.24 0.16
C ASP A 103 0.86 21.91 -1.22
N PRO A 104 -0.29 22.35 -1.77
CA PRO A 104 -1.65 22.15 -1.26
C PRO A 104 -2.16 20.71 -1.43
N VAL A 105 -3.15 20.33 -0.62
CA VAL A 105 -3.95 19.15 -0.85
C VAL A 105 -4.93 19.41 -2.00
N VAL A 106 -4.96 18.52 -2.99
CA VAL A 106 -5.98 18.54 -4.05
C VAL A 106 -7.23 17.83 -3.53
N SER A 107 -8.31 18.57 -3.39
CA SER A 107 -9.56 18.05 -2.83
C SER A 107 -10.11 16.86 -3.63
N GLY A 108 -10.41 15.78 -2.94
CA GLY A 108 -10.93 14.54 -3.52
C GLY A 108 -9.91 13.69 -4.27
N ALA A 109 -8.65 14.13 -4.39
CA ALA A 109 -7.59 13.33 -4.98
C ALA A 109 -7.25 12.12 -4.09
N ASN A 110 -6.90 11.01 -4.73
CA ASN A 110 -6.44 9.81 -4.04
C ASN A 110 -4.92 9.85 -3.87
N TYR A 111 -4.46 9.74 -2.64
CA TYR A 111 -3.04 9.72 -2.26
C TYR A 111 -2.55 8.30 -1.89
N ALA A 112 -3.30 7.26 -2.22
CA ALA A 112 -2.84 5.87 -2.05
C ALA A 112 -1.85 5.50 -3.15
N ALA A 113 -0.56 5.42 -2.82
CA ALA A 113 0.52 5.12 -3.77
C ALA A 113 0.25 3.85 -4.58
N ALA A 114 -0.22 2.78 -3.92
CA ALA A 114 -0.51 1.51 -4.57
C ALA A 114 -1.56 1.64 -5.68
N THR A 115 -2.61 2.44 -5.46
CA THR A 115 -3.65 2.68 -6.47
C THR A 115 -3.10 3.47 -7.65
N ILE A 116 -2.37 4.55 -7.37
CA ILE A 116 -1.81 5.44 -8.42
C ILE A 116 -0.84 4.65 -9.30
N ILE A 117 0.05 3.87 -8.71
CA ILE A 117 1.03 3.06 -9.44
C ILE A 117 0.33 1.94 -10.23
N ASN A 118 -0.70 1.29 -9.65
CA ASN A 118 -1.43 0.22 -10.32
C ASN A 118 -2.10 0.66 -11.63
N ASP A 119 -2.52 1.91 -11.72
CA ASP A 119 -3.12 2.47 -12.93
C ASP A 119 -2.07 2.83 -14.00
N PHE A 120 -0.78 2.81 -13.63
CA PHE A 120 0.34 3.21 -14.48
C PHE A 120 1.18 2.05 -15.01
N VAL A 121 1.36 0.97 -14.22
CA VAL A 121 2.25 -0.15 -14.56
C VAL A 121 1.48 -1.41 -14.94
N GLU A 122 2.14 -2.32 -15.65
CA GLU A 122 1.60 -3.64 -15.97
C GLU A 122 1.44 -4.50 -14.69
N GLN A 123 0.52 -5.45 -14.73
CA GLN A 123 0.11 -6.21 -13.55
C GLN A 123 1.25 -7.02 -12.89
N ASP A 124 2.16 -7.57 -13.67
CA ASP A 124 3.33 -8.32 -13.18
C ASP A 124 4.36 -7.41 -12.49
N GLU A 125 4.58 -6.22 -13.02
CA GLU A 125 5.41 -5.20 -12.37
C GLU A 125 4.76 -4.71 -11.07
N MET A 126 3.43 -4.49 -11.07
CA MET A 126 2.70 -4.04 -9.89
C MET A 126 2.84 -5.01 -8.71
N GLN A 127 2.80 -6.33 -8.96
CA GLN A 127 2.97 -7.31 -7.91
C GLN A 127 4.34 -7.16 -7.20
N GLN A 128 5.42 -6.99 -7.97
CA GLN A 128 6.76 -6.81 -7.42
C GLN A 128 6.88 -5.51 -6.62
N ILE A 129 6.32 -4.41 -7.14
CA ILE A 129 6.28 -3.11 -6.46
C ILE A 129 5.51 -3.22 -5.15
N PHE A 130 4.35 -3.87 -5.16
CA PHE A 130 3.51 -4.05 -3.98
C PHE A 130 4.20 -4.89 -2.90
N GLU A 131 4.87 -5.99 -3.28
CA GLU A 131 5.64 -6.82 -2.37
C GLU A 131 6.81 -6.03 -1.75
N SER A 132 7.59 -5.31 -2.56
CA SER A 132 8.69 -4.46 -2.10
C SER A 132 8.21 -3.35 -1.16
N TYR A 133 7.12 -2.68 -1.52
CA TYR A 133 6.53 -1.62 -0.71
C TYR A 133 6.05 -2.13 0.65
N ASN A 134 5.31 -3.24 0.68
CA ASN A 134 4.83 -3.83 1.94
C ASN A 134 5.96 -4.38 2.81
N ALA A 135 6.98 -4.99 2.20
CA ALA A 135 8.15 -5.51 2.91
C ALA A 135 9.03 -4.41 3.51
N ALA A 136 8.96 -3.19 2.98
CA ALA A 136 9.77 -2.08 3.44
C ALA A 136 9.39 -1.58 4.85
N PHE A 137 8.15 -1.79 5.27
CA PHE A 137 7.68 -1.28 6.57
C PHE A 137 8.09 -2.18 7.75
N THR A 138 8.25 -1.57 8.92
CA THR A 138 8.57 -2.27 10.18
C THR A 138 7.40 -3.16 10.62
N ASP A 139 7.73 -4.38 11.05
CA ASP A 139 6.73 -5.34 11.49
C ASP A 139 6.14 -4.95 12.86
N GLY A 140 4.82 -5.15 13.00
CA GLY A 140 4.13 -4.92 14.27
C GLY A 140 3.95 -3.46 14.69
N GLN A 141 4.31 -2.51 13.84
CA GLN A 141 4.20 -1.07 14.10
C GLN A 141 3.23 -0.38 13.15
N VAL A 142 2.89 0.87 13.46
CA VAL A 142 2.14 1.74 12.54
C VAL A 142 3.01 1.96 11.31
N LYS A 143 2.54 1.46 10.17
CA LYS A 143 3.27 1.58 8.90
C LYS A 143 3.20 2.99 8.35
N GLN A 144 2.04 3.61 8.46
CA GLN A 144 1.71 4.94 7.93
C GLN A 144 0.89 5.71 8.96
N LEU A 145 1.19 6.98 9.13
CA LEU A 145 0.46 7.90 10.01
C LEU A 145 0.05 9.14 9.21
N PRO A 146 -1.19 9.21 8.72
CA PRO A 146 -1.71 10.39 8.04
C PRO A 146 -2.09 11.48 9.07
N VAL A 147 -1.79 12.73 8.74
CA VAL A 147 -2.11 13.92 9.55
C VAL A 147 -2.63 15.02 8.63
N ASN A 148 -3.87 15.45 8.84
CA ASN A 148 -4.40 16.66 8.20
C ASN A 148 -3.84 17.90 8.90
N LEU A 149 -3.51 18.91 8.11
CA LEU A 149 -3.02 20.19 8.62
C LEU A 149 -4.02 21.29 8.27
N GLU A 150 -4.18 22.23 9.19
CA GLU A 150 -4.94 23.44 9.00
C GLU A 150 -3.98 24.63 9.05
N LEU A 151 -4.07 25.53 8.07
CA LEU A 151 -3.27 26.74 8.04
C LEU A 151 -3.74 27.68 9.16
N VAL A 152 -2.87 27.97 10.11
CA VAL A 152 -3.16 28.86 11.26
C VAL A 152 -2.62 30.27 11.00
N ALA A 153 -1.50 30.41 10.30
CA ALA A 153 -0.89 31.69 9.97
C ALA A 153 -0.04 31.57 8.69
N ASP A 154 -0.05 32.62 7.89
CA ASP A 154 0.82 32.83 6.75
C ASP A 154 1.65 34.10 6.99
N PHE A 155 2.98 34.08 6.70
CA PHE A 155 3.91 35.15 7.05
C PHE A 155 4.62 35.72 5.81
#